data_bfaadbc23668c1502ce495184d2865b4
#
_entry.id   bfaadbc23668c1502ce495184d2865b4
#
_cell.length_a   1.000
_cell.length_b   1.000
_cell.length_c   1.000
_cell.angle_alpha   90.00
_cell.angle_beta   90.00
_cell.angle_gamma   90.00
#
_symmetry.space_group_name_H-M   'P 1'
#
loop_
_entity.id
_entity.type
_entity.pdbx_description
1 polymer ?
#
loop_
_entity_poly.entity_id
_entity_poly.type
_entity_poly.pdbx_seq_one_letter_code
_entity_poly.pdbx_strand_id
1 'polypeptide(L)'
;MLEMWRNPMHTSSMEHMTPTITQLPLTLEPRNPGLPLDLDWTLSVQANTSAIERRCASLPGRRSVKKDHQAAWLARAISCIDLTTLSGDDTAGRVKRLCAKARQPVGQDILQQIGLPHLTTGAVCVYHDMIETAVTALQGSGIPVAAVSTGFPAGLSPLHLRIEEIRESVKSGASEIDIVISRRHVLTQNWQALYDEMATFRSACGDAHVKAILATGELGSLRNVGRASLICMMAGADFIKTSTGKESVNATLPVTLVMLRAIRAYYNRTGFRVGYKPAGGI
;
A
#
# COMPACT_ATOMS: atom_id res chain seq x y z
N MET A 1 -3.95 -24.47 -11.24
CA MET A 1 -3.04 -23.85 -12.22
C MET A 1 -1.60 -24.14 -11.80
N LEU A 2 -1.17 -25.38 -12.10
CA LEU A 2 0.07 -26.03 -11.67
C LEU A 2 0.75 -26.69 -12.88
N GLU A 3 0.73 -26.02 -14.04
CA GLU A 3 1.31 -26.56 -15.27
C GLU A 3 2.14 -25.52 -16.02
N MET A 4 3.25 -25.10 -15.43
CA MET A 4 4.29 -24.38 -16.18
C MET A 4 5.71 -24.70 -15.66
N TRP A 5 5.97 -25.98 -15.35
CA TRP A 5 7.33 -26.48 -15.09
C TRP A 5 7.53 -27.85 -15.74
N ARG A 6 7.60 -27.89 -17.06
CA ARG A 6 8.27 -28.98 -17.78
C ARG A 6 9.22 -28.38 -18.79
N ASN A 7 10.50 -28.61 -18.55
CA ASN A 7 11.61 -28.35 -19.46
C ASN A 7 11.63 -29.40 -20.57
N PRO A 8 11.91 -29.04 -21.81
CA PRO A 8 12.68 -29.89 -22.71
C PRO A 8 14.05 -29.26 -22.94
N MET A 9 15.09 -30.05 -22.68
CA MET A 9 16.43 -29.76 -23.14
C MET A 9 16.47 -29.75 -24.68
N HIS A 10 16.82 -28.62 -25.26
CA HIS A 10 17.45 -28.55 -26.57
C HIS A 10 18.57 -27.51 -26.51
N THR A 11 19.77 -27.99 -26.74
CA THR A 11 20.99 -27.22 -26.98
C THR A 11 20.84 -26.38 -28.23
N SER A 12 20.85 -25.07 -28.10
CA SER A 12 21.12 -24.12 -29.17
C SER A 12 21.55 -22.80 -28.55
N SER A 13 22.73 -22.34 -28.94
CA SER A 13 23.33 -21.00 -28.83
C SER A 13 22.74 -20.04 -27.82
N MET A 14 23.53 -19.74 -26.77
CA MET A 14 23.27 -18.67 -25.83
C MET A 14 23.33 -17.30 -26.52
N GLU A 15 22.22 -16.83 -27.04
CA GLU A 15 22.00 -15.40 -27.18
C GLU A 15 21.59 -14.87 -25.82
N HIS A 16 22.34 -13.91 -25.28
CA HIS A 16 22.01 -13.19 -24.08
C HIS A 16 20.70 -12.43 -24.27
N MET A 17 19.58 -13.07 -23.95
CA MET A 17 18.32 -12.38 -23.77
C MET A 17 18.37 -11.64 -22.42
N THR A 18 18.76 -10.39 -22.46
CA THR A 18 18.49 -9.44 -21.38
C THR A 18 16.96 -9.35 -21.21
N PRO A 19 16.39 -9.64 -20.02
CA PRO A 19 14.96 -9.44 -19.83
C PRO A 19 14.70 -7.92 -19.90
N THR A 20 14.10 -7.48 -20.99
CA THR A 20 13.58 -6.11 -21.10
C THR A 20 12.43 -5.99 -20.10
N ILE A 21 12.69 -5.42 -18.95
CA ILE A 21 11.63 -4.97 -18.06
C ILE A 21 11.00 -3.76 -18.76
N THR A 22 10.00 -4.03 -19.58
CA THR A 22 9.16 -2.99 -20.16
C THR A 22 8.49 -2.28 -19.00
N GLN A 23 8.82 -1.00 -18.76
CA GLN A 23 8.01 -0.14 -17.92
C GLN A 23 6.60 -0.16 -18.53
N LEU A 24 5.67 -0.81 -17.85
CA LEU A 24 4.26 -0.66 -18.16
C LEU A 24 3.95 0.84 -18.07
N PRO A 25 3.32 1.43 -19.09
CA PRO A 25 2.86 2.80 -18.98
C PRO A 25 2.04 2.90 -17.69
N LEU A 26 2.16 4.03 -16.97
CA LEU A 26 1.29 4.40 -15.87
C LEU A 26 -0.14 4.61 -16.45
N THR A 27 -0.77 3.53 -16.89
CA THR A 27 -2.21 3.49 -17.03
C THR A 27 -2.75 3.58 -15.62
N LEU A 28 -3.54 4.61 -15.36
CA LEU A 28 -4.29 4.72 -14.12
C LEU A 28 -4.97 3.38 -13.89
N GLU A 29 -4.42 2.59 -12.93
CA GLU A 29 -5.02 1.32 -12.55
C GLU A 29 -6.49 1.59 -12.20
N PRO A 30 -7.43 0.77 -12.66
CA PRO A 30 -8.84 0.99 -12.40
C PRO A 30 -9.09 1.06 -10.89
N ARG A 31 -9.92 1.99 -10.46
CA ARG A 31 -10.32 2.11 -9.05
C ARG A 31 -11.12 0.89 -8.62
N ASN A 32 -10.94 0.48 -7.39
CA ASN A 32 -11.77 -0.56 -6.79
C ASN A 32 -13.24 -0.10 -6.77
N PRO A 33 -14.14 -0.77 -7.50
CA PRO A 33 -15.56 -0.38 -7.54
C PRO A 33 -16.26 -0.63 -6.21
N GLY A 34 -15.64 -1.44 -5.32
CA GLY A 34 -16.26 -1.89 -4.09
C GLY A 34 -17.39 -2.89 -4.31
N LEU A 35 -18.04 -3.24 -3.21
CA LEU A 35 -19.23 -4.10 -3.14
C LEU A 35 -20.13 -3.57 -2.02
N PRO A 36 -21.44 -3.81 -2.06
CA PRO A 36 -22.27 -3.64 -0.89
C PRO A 36 -21.74 -4.43 0.31
N LEU A 37 -21.92 -3.90 1.52
CA LEU A 37 -21.48 -4.58 2.73
C LEU A 37 -22.14 -5.97 2.84
N ASP A 38 -21.31 -6.99 2.95
CA ASP A 38 -21.72 -8.37 3.23
C ASP A 38 -21.27 -8.74 4.65
N LEU A 39 -22.20 -8.62 5.59
CA LEU A 39 -21.93 -8.91 7.01
C LEU A 39 -21.67 -10.40 7.25
N ASP A 40 -22.36 -11.30 6.56
CA ASP A 40 -22.17 -12.74 6.72
C ASP A 40 -20.76 -13.14 6.29
N TRP A 41 -20.30 -12.62 5.15
CA TRP A 41 -18.93 -12.81 4.73
C TRP A 41 -17.93 -12.23 5.72
N THR A 42 -18.16 -11.00 6.20
CA THR A 42 -17.31 -10.36 7.19
C THR A 42 -17.21 -11.19 8.48
N LEU A 43 -18.34 -11.66 8.98
CA LEU A 43 -18.41 -12.44 10.23
C LEU A 43 -17.83 -13.85 10.07
N SER A 44 -17.85 -14.42 8.85
CA SER A 44 -17.24 -15.71 8.55
C SER A 44 -15.69 -15.70 8.61
N VAL A 45 -15.06 -14.51 8.60
CA VAL A 45 -13.61 -14.39 8.69
C VAL A 45 -13.09 -14.97 10.00
N GLN A 46 -12.24 -15.98 9.91
CA GLN A 46 -11.58 -16.64 11.02
C GLN A 46 -10.06 -16.43 10.96
N ALA A 47 -9.43 -16.33 12.12
CA ALA A 47 -7.98 -16.26 12.26
C ALA A 47 -7.52 -17.23 13.36
N ASN A 48 -6.87 -18.29 12.96
CA ASN A 48 -6.20 -19.18 13.91
C ASN A 48 -4.81 -18.62 14.19
N THR A 49 -4.67 -17.89 15.30
CA THR A 49 -3.45 -17.17 15.69
C THR A 49 -2.25 -18.10 15.75
N SER A 50 -2.35 -19.24 16.46
CA SER A 50 -1.24 -20.19 16.58
C SER A 50 -0.78 -20.76 15.23
N ALA A 51 -1.71 -21.04 14.31
CA ALA A 51 -1.35 -21.52 12.98
C ALA A 51 -0.69 -20.43 12.14
N ILE A 52 -1.14 -19.18 12.28
CA ILE A 52 -0.58 -18.01 11.61
C ILE A 52 0.85 -17.76 12.10
N GLU A 53 1.05 -17.74 13.41
CA GLU A 53 2.36 -17.53 14.04
C GLU A 53 3.37 -18.61 13.63
N ARG A 54 2.99 -19.90 13.72
CA ARG A 54 3.85 -21.00 13.25
C ARG A 54 4.20 -20.88 11.77
N ARG A 55 3.24 -20.47 10.93
CA ARG A 55 3.49 -20.24 9.50
C ARG A 55 4.50 -19.11 9.32
N CYS A 56 4.33 -18.00 10.00
CA CYS A 56 5.21 -16.84 9.93
C CYS A 56 6.63 -17.18 10.43
N ALA A 57 6.75 -17.85 11.55
CA ALA A 57 8.04 -18.29 12.09
C ALA A 57 8.83 -19.18 11.12
N SER A 58 8.14 -19.93 10.26
CA SER A 58 8.80 -20.78 9.26
C SER A 58 9.26 -20.03 8.00
N LEU A 59 8.79 -18.80 7.74
CA LEU A 59 9.09 -18.10 6.48
C LEU A 59 10.57 -17.73 6.31
N PRO A 60 11.27 -17.18 7.33
CA PRO A 60 12.69 -16.79 7.20
C PRO A 60 13.62 -17.96 6.83
N GLY A 61 13.30 -19.17 7.30
CA GLY A 61 14.10 -20.37 7.02
C GLY A 61 13.79 -21.08 5.70
N ARG A 62 12.73 -20.66 4.96
CA ARG A 62 12.27 -21.40 3.77
C ARG A 62 13.07 -21.12 2.53
N ARG A 63 13.54 -19.87 2.36
CA ARG A 63 14.30 -19.43 1.20
C ARG A 63 15.29 -18.35 1.60
N SER A 64 16.46 -18.40 1.01
CA SER A 64 17.39 -17.28 0.95
C SER A 64 17.46 -16.79 -0.51
N VAL A 65 17.36 -15.48 -0.71
CA VAL A 65 17.54 -14.85 -2.00
C VAL A 65 18.94 -14.25 -2.03
N LYS A 66 19.74 -14.57 -3.04
CA LYS A 66 21.15 -14.16 -3.14
C LYS A 66 21.48 -13.66 -4.54
N LYS A 67 22.59 -12.92 -4.66
CA LYS A 67 23.17 -12.43 -5.91
C LYS A 67 22.14 -11.68 -6.77
N ASP A 68 22.02 -11.99 -8.05
CA ASP A 68 21.16 -11.29 -9.01
C ASP A 68 19.69 -11.34 -8.64
N HIS A 69 19.21 -12.45 -8.08
CA HIS A 69 17.84 -12.53 -7.56
C HIS A 69 17.61 -11.59 -6.38
N GLN A 70 18.61 -11.41 -5.50
CA GLN A 70 18.52 -10.45 -4.40
C GLN A 70 18.50 -9.03 -4.95
N ALA A 71 19.36 -8.70 -5.90
CA ALA A 71 19.37 -7.38 -6.55
C ALA A 71 18.02 -7.08 -7.22
N ALA A 72 17.46 -8.04 -7.97
CA ALA A 72 16.15 -7.89 -8.60
C ALA A 72 15.02 -7.63 -7.57
N TRP A 73 15.01 -8.36 -6.45
CA TRP A 73 14.02 -8.13 -5.39
C TRP A 73 14.20 -6.80 -4.67
N LEU A 74 15.45 -6.34 -4.46
CA LEU A 74 15.73 -5.02 -3.89
C LEU A 74 15.27 -3.91 -4.84
N ALA A 75 15.55 -4.02 -6.14
CA ALA A 75 15.05 -3.07 -7.14
C ALA A 75 13.51 -3.05 -7.17
N ARG A 76 12.87 -4.23 -7.11
CA ARG A 76 11.41 -4.32 -7.01
C ARG A 76 10.87 -3.69 -5.73
N ALA A 77 11.52 -3.88 -4.59
CA ALA A 77 11.14 -3.27 -3.33
C ALA A 77 11.22 -1.73 -3.42
N ILE A 78 12.29 -1.18 -4.00
CA ILE A 78 12.45 0.27 -4.23
C ILE A 78 11.27 0.81 -5.03
N SER A 79 10.86 0.16 -6.11
CA SER A 79 9.72 0.60 -6.94
C SER A 79 8.37 0.53 -6.23
N CYS A 80 8.30 -0.09 -5.07
CA CYS A 80 7.09 -0.18 -4.24
C CYS A 80 7.12 0.75 -3.00
N ILE A 81 8.20 1.50 -2.79
CA ILE A 81 8.32 2.41 -1.64
C ILE A 81 7.48 3.67 -1.87
N ASP A 82 6.63 4.05 -0.90
CA ASP A 82 6.18 5.42 -0.75
C ASP A 82 7.22 6.15 0.11
N LEU A 83 8.07 6.94 -0.53
CA LEU A 83 9.10 7.66 0.19
C LEU A 83 8.46 8.80 0.99
N THR A 84 8.54 8.71 2.31
CA THR A 84 7.63 9.41 3.22
C THR A 84 8.37 10.38 4.14
N THR A 85 7.80 11.58 4.32
CA THR A 85 8.11 12.45 5.46
C THR A 85 6.82 12.98 6.06
N LEU A 86 6.65 12.79 7.37
CA LEU A 86 5.46 13.15 8.14
C LEU A 86 5.87 13.74 9.48
N SER A 87 6.73 14.74 9.42
CA SER A 87 7.27 15.44 10.59
C SER A 87 6.65 16.84 10.67
N GLY A 88 6.34 17.30 11.87
CA GLY A 88 5.76 18.62 12.07
C GLY A 88 6.72 19.78 11.77
N ASP A 89 8.01 19.47 11.56
CA ASP A 89 9.07 20.42 11.18
C ASP A 89 9.46 20.29 9.68
N ASP A 90 8.65 19.63 8.86
CA ASP A 90 8.90 19.52 7.43
C ASP A 90 8.87 20.90 6.75
N THR A 91 9.79 21.09 5.83
CA THR A 91 9.92 22.31 5.04
C THR A 91 9.90 21.97 3.54
N ALA A 92 9.56 22.95 2.72
CA ALA A 92 9.60 22.81 1.26
C ALA A 92 10.98 22.33 0.76
N GLY A 93 12.08 22.76 1.39
CA GLY A 93 13.43 22.31 1.06
C GLY A 93 13.68 20.84 1.39
N ARG A 94 13.12 20.34 2.51
CA ARG A 94 13.19 18.93 2.88
C ARG A 94 12.38 18.06 1.90
N VAL A 95 11.17 18.48 1.56
CA VAL A 95 10.29 17.78 0.61
C VAL A 95 10.90 17.74 -0.79
N LYS A 96 11.47 18.85 -1.29
CA LYS A 96 12.18 18.86 -2.58
C LYS A 96 13.35 17.86 -2.62
N ARG A 97 14.14 17.75 -1.53
CA ARG A 97 15.21 16.74 -1.43
C ARG A 97 14.66 15.32 -1.41
N LEU A 98 13.52 15.10 -0.72
CA LEU A 98 12.83 13.81 -0.73
C LEU A 98 12.38 13.41 -2.14
N CYS A 99 11.78 14.35 -2.87
CA CYS A 99 11.36 14.16 -4.26
C CYS A 99 12.53 13.86 -5.20
N ALA A 100 13.67 14.55 -5.01
CA ALA A 100 14.88 14.24 -5.77
C ALA A 100 15.37 12.80 -5.53
N LYS A 101 15.34 12.33 -4.26
CA LYS A 101 15.65 10.93 -3.92
C LYS A 101 14.62 9.94 -4.50
N ALA A 102 13.35 10.31 -4.55
CA ALA A 102 12.32 9.47 -5.15
C ALA A 102 12.55 9.28 -6.66
N ARG A 103 12.97 10.32 -7.36
CA ARG A 103 13.31 10.29 -8.79
C ARG A 103 14.57 9.47 -9.07
N GLN A 104 15.53 9.48 -8.16
CA GLN A 104 16.80 8.75 -8.29
C GLN A 104 17.19 8.12 -6.94
N PRO A 105 16.58 6.98 -6.57
CA PRO A 105 16.81 6.34 -5.27
C PRO A 105 18.17 5.66 -5.14
N VAL A 106 18.85 5.39 -6.26
CA VAL A 106 20.15 4.71 -6.34
C VAL A 106 21.06 5.51 -7.28
N GLY A 107 22.37 5.40 -7.10
CA GLY A 107 23.36 6.04 -7.99
C GLY A 107 23.18 5.62 -9.45
N GLN A 108 23.30 6.58 -10.37
CA GLN A 108 23.04 6.33 -11.80
C GLN A 108 24.00 5.29 -12.40
N ASP A 109 25.24 5.27 -11.93
CA ASP A 109 26.25 4.28 -12.29
C ASP A 109 25.80 2.84 -11.98
N ILE A 110 25.24 2.64 -10.77
CA ILE A 110 24.68 1.34 -10.35
C ILE A 110 23.46 1.00 -11.19
N LEU A 111 22.55 1.95 -11.41
CA LEU A 111 21.33 1.71 -12.21
C LEU A 111 21.66 1.32 -13.64
N GLN A 112 22.69 1.91 -14.24
CA GLN A 112 23.18 1.53 -15.57
C GLN A 112 23.75 0.12 -15.58
N GLN A 113 24.57 -0.24 -14.57
CA GLN A 113 25.16 -1.58 -14.46
C GLN A 113 24.12 -2.69 -14.32
N ILE A 114 23.02 -2.44 -13.62
CA ILE A 114 21.94 -3.41 -13.42
C ILE A 114 20.84 -3.34 -14.51
N GLY A 115 20.99 -2.48 -15.50
CA GLY A 115 20.05 -2.34 -16.62
C GLY A 115 18.70 -1.68 -16.25
N LEU A 116 18.66 -0.89 -15.18
CA LEU A 116 17.44 -0.21 -14.68
C LEU A 116 17.61 1.31 -14.59
N PRO A 117 17.97 2.02 -15.69
CA PRO A 117 18.35 3.43 -15.66
C PRO A 117 17.23 4.38 -15.19
N HIS A 118 15.98 3.92 -15.19
CA HIS A 118 14.78 4.70 -14.85
C HIS A 118 14.09 4.22 -13.57
N LEU A 119 14.79 3.48 -12.69
CA LEU A 119 14.20 3.05 -11.42
C LEU A 119 13.85 4.26 -10.54
N THR A 120 12.60 4.35 -10.12
CA THR A 120 12.09 5.36 -9.18
C THR A 120 11.41 4.68 -8.00
N THR A 121 11.06 5.45 -6.95
CA THR A 121 10.14 4.96 -5.92
C THR A 121 8.70 4.93 -6.43
N GLY A 122 7.81 4.22 -5.71
CA GLY A 122 6.40 4.07 -6.09
C GLY A 122 5.58 5.34 -5.89
N ALA A 123 5.88 6.11 -4.84
CA ALA A 123 5.22 7.38 -4.53
C ALA A 123 6.10 8.26 -3.62
N VAL A 124 5.67 9.51 -3.42
CA VAL A 124 6.11 10.36 -2.32
C VAL A 124 4.92 10.66 -1.44
N CYS A 125 5.05 10.44 -0.12
CA CYS A 125 3.97 10.64 0.84
C CYS A 125 4.29 11.78 1.81
N VAL A 126 3.36 12.75 1.95
CA VAL A 126 3.51 13.97 2.73
C VAL A 126 2.23 14.35 3.46
N TYR A 127 2.29 15.35 4.34
CA TYR A 127 1.11 16.05 4.84
C TYR A 127 0.56 17.05 3.81
N HIS A 128 -0.70 17.48 3.99
CA HIS A 128 -1.44 18.31 3.01
C HIS A 128 -0.70 19.62 2.67
N ASP A 129 -0.12 20.30 3.64
CA ASP A 129 0.64 21.55 3.42
C ASP A 129 1.85 21.40 2.45
N MET A 130 2.32 20.17 2.26
CA MET A 130 3.47 19.86 1.42
C MET A 130 3.11 19.30 0.05
N ILE A 131 1.82 19.09 -0.26
CA ILE A 131 1.36 18.45 -1.51
C ILE A 131 1.82 19.27 -2.73
N GLU A 132 1.51 20.56 -2.78
CA GLU A 132 1.86 21.41 -3.92
C GLU A 132 3.38 21.45 -4.16
N THR A 133 4.17 21.47 -3.08
CA THR A 133 5.62 21.40 -3.16
C THR A 133 6.08 20.07 -3.77
N ALA A 134 5.47 18.94 -3.37
CA ALA A 134 5.81 17.63 -3.90
C ALA A 134 5.36 17.48 -5.35
N VAL A 135 4.14 17.89 -5.68
CA VAL A 135 3.59 17.87 -7.05
C VAL A 135 4.49 18.63 -8.01
N THR A 136 4.88 19.88 -7.64
CA THR A 136 5.78 20.68 -8.44
C THR A 136 7.16 20.02 -8.62
N ALA A 137 7.74 19.48 -7.55
CA ALA A 137 9.05 18.84 -7.58
C ALA A 137 9.07 17.51 -8.35
N LEU A 138 7.91 16.83 -8.48
CA LEU A 138 7.77 15.56 -9.19
C LEU A 138 7.20 15.72 -10.61
N GLN A 139 6.93 16.94 -11.05
CA GLN A 139 6.41 17.18 -12.38
C GLN A 139 7.23 16.47 -13.47
N GLY A 140 6.54 15.73 -14.36
CA GLY A 140 7.16 14.97 -15.45
C GLY A 140 7.86 13.67 -15.04
N SER A 141 7.85 13.27 -13.75
CA SER A 141 8.47 12.02 -13.29
C SER A 141 7.53 10.80 -13.35
N GLY A 142 6.22 11.03 -13.40
CA GLY A 142 5.23 9.97 -13.27
C GLY A 142 5.07 9.41 -11.83
N ILE A 143 5.82 9.93 -10.85
CA ILE A 143 5.72 9.48 -9.45
C ILE A 143 4.50 10.16 -8.82
N PRO A 144 3.53 9.40 -8.29
CA PRO A 144 2.35 9.95 -7.63
C PRO A 144 2.71 10.63 -6.30
N VAL A 145 1.90 11.63 -5.92
CA VAL A 145 1.94 12.23 -4.58
C VAL A 145 0.81 11.64 -3.75
N ALA A 146 1.19 11.00 -2.65
CA ALA A 146 0.27 10.51 -1.62
C ALA A 146 0.17 11.54 -0.48
N ALA A 147 -1.03 11.72 0.05
CA ALA A 147 -1.26 12.54 1.23
C ALA A 147 -1.90 11.73 2.35
N VAL A 148 -1.36 11.82 3.57
CA VAL A 148 -2.05 11.30 4.75
C VAL A 148 -3.22 12.20 5.10
N SER A 149 -4.34 11.62 5.52
CA SER A 149 -5.60 12.35 5.71
C SER A 149 -6.46 11.75 6.83
N THR A 150 -7.63 12.33 7.01
CA THR A 150 -8.68 11.92 7.96
C THR A 150 -8.26 12.02 9.43
N GLY A 151 -7.54 13.10 9.76
CA GLY A 151 -7.05 13.34 11.12
C GLY A 151 -5.89 12.44 11.49
N PHE A 152 -5.01 12.15 10.51
CA PHE A 152 -3.79 11.34 10.71
C PHE A 152 -2.93 11.91 11.85
N PRO A 153 -2.34 11.07 12.74
CA PRO A 153 -2.42 9.60 12.75
C PRO A 153 -3.60 9.02 13.54
N ALA A 154 -4.29 9.81 14.36
CA ALA A 154 -5.27 9.32 15.32
C ALA A 154 -6.64 9.01 14.70
N GLY A 155 -7.04 9.71 13.65
CA GLY A 155 -8.34 9.52 13.01
C GLY A 155 -9.53 9.99 13.84
N LEU A 156 -9.33 10.97 14.75
CA LEU A 156 -10.33 11.38 15.74
C LEU A 156 -10.97 12.75 15.48
N SER A 157 -10.59 13.42 14.40
CA SER A 157 -11.25 14.67 13.99
C SER A 157 -12.72 14.40 13.62
N PRO A 158 -13.63 15.38 13.78
CA PRO A 158 -15.02 15.26 13.33
C PRO A 158 -15.12 14.84 11.85
N LEU A 159 -16.12 14.00 11.53
CA LEU A 159 -16.23 13.37 10.20
C LEU A 159 -16.23 14.40 9.06
N HIS A 160 -16.98 15.51 9.21
CA HIS A 160 -17.05 16.53 8.17
C HIS A 160 -15.69 17.19 7.89
N LEU A 161 -14.86 17.43 8.94
CA LEU A 161 -13.52 17.99 8.75
C LEU A 161 -12.60 16.99 8.08
N ARG A 162 -12.71 15.70 8.37
CA ARG A 162 -11.93 14.65 7.70
C ARG A 162 -12.27 14.52 6.20
N ILE A 163 -13.54 14.78 5.85
CA ILE A 163 -13.98 14.81 4.45
C ILE A 163 -13.40 16.03 3.72
N GLU A 164 -13.43 17.20 4.35
CA GLU A 164 -12.84 18.42 3.76
C GLU A 164 -11.31 18.29 3.62
N GLU A 165 -10.63 17.67 4.58
CA GLU A 165 -9.20 17.37 4.51
C GLU A 165 -8.85 16.53 3.28
N ILE A 166 -9.66 15.51 2.95
CA ILE A 166 -9.51 14.74 1.72
C ILE A 166 -9.68 15.64 0.48
N ARG A 167 -10.75 16.43 0.44
CA ARG A 167 -11.06 17.28 -0.71
C ARG A 167 -9.97 18.31 -0.99
N GLU A 168 -9.46 18.95 0.06
CA GLU A 168 -8.34 19.89 -0.07
C GLU A 168 -7.05 19.19 -0.54
N SER A 169 -6.77 17.98 -0.04
CA SER A 169 -5.62 17.20 -0.51
C SER A 169 -5.70 16.86 -1.99
N VAL A 170 -6.88 16.42 -2.46
CA VAL A 170 -7.11 16.12 -3.89
C VAL A 170 -7.00 17.39 -4.74
N LYS A 171 -7.61 18.50 -4.29
CA LYS A 171 -7.53 19.79 -4.96
C LYS A 171 -6.11 20.33 -5.09
N SER A 172 -5.25 20.11 -4.07
CA SER A 172 -3.83 20.44 -4.09
C SER A 172 -2.99 19.52 -4.99
N GLY A 173 -3.58 18.49 -5.59
CA GLY A 173 -2.94 17.61 -6.56
C GLY A 173 -2.46 16.26 -6.05
N ALA A 174 -2.87 15.85 -4.84
CA ALA A 174 -2.61 14.47 -4.40
C ALA A 174 -3.39 13.48 -5.27
N SER A 175 -2.70 12.48 -5.80
CA SER A 175 -3.29 11.40 -6.61
C SER A 175 -3.55 10.13 -5.79
N GLU A 176 -3.08 10.08 -4.56
CA GLU A 176 -3.31 8.99 -3.61
C GLU A 176 -3.62 9.57 -2.22
N ILE A 177 -4.64 9.05 -1.55
CA ILE A 177 -5.04 9.49 -0.23
C ILE A 177 -4.93 8.34 0.76
N ASP A 178 -4.06 8.50 1.75
CA ASP A 178 -3.82 7.54 2.82
C ASP A 178 -4.74 7.89 3.99
N ILE A 179 -5.90 7.27 4.07
CA ILE A 179 -6.93 7.56 5.07
C ILE A 179 -6.78 6.67 6.30
N VAL A 180 -7.01 7.22 7.49
CA VAL A 180 -7.04 6.48 8.75
C VAL A 180 -8.48 6.16 9.13
N ILE A 181 -8.79 4.86 9.32
CA ILE A 181 -10.10 4.43 9.78
C ILE A 181 -10.34 4.79 11.26
N SER A 182 -11.59 4.95 11.64
CA SER A 182 -11.98 5.03 13.07
C SER A 182 -11.89 3.65 13.72
N ARG A 183 -10.79 3.39 14.43
CA ARG A 183 -10.52 2.09 15.10
C ARG A 183 -11.65 1.67 16.04
N ARG A 184 -12.35 2.64 16.66
CA ARG A 184 -13.49 2.38 17.53
C ARG A 184 -14.57 1.53 16.87
N HIS A 185 -14.82 1.71 15.56
CA HIS A 185 -15.82 0.90 14.86
C HIS A 185 -15.42 -0.57 14.83
N VAL A 186 -14.13 -0.86 14.65
CA VAL A 186 -13.59 -2.23 14.70
C VAL A 186 -13.66 -2.80 16.11
N LEU A 187 -13.23 -2.02 17.13
CA LEU A 187 -13.16 -2.46 18.52
C LEU A 187 -14.54 -2.71 19.12
N THR A 188 -15.55 -1.94 18.70
CA THR A 188 -16.95 -2.12 19.10
C THR A 188 -17.73 -3.03 18.14
N GLN A 189 -17.06 -3.61 17.12
CA GLN A 189 -17.67 -4.46 16.09
C GLN A 189 -18.84 -3.78 15.34
N ASN A 190 -18.83 -2.46 15.23
CA ASN A 190 -19.78 -1.71 14.42
C ASN A 190 -19.32 -1.68 12.95
N TRP A 191 -19.50 -2.82 12.29
CA TRP A 191 -19.00 -3.03 10.94
C TRP A 191 -19.72 -2.18 9.89
N GLN A 192 -21.02 -1.89 10.11
CA GLN A 192 -21.77 -0.98 9.25
C GLN A 192 -21.17 0.43 9.30
N ALA A 193 -20.91 0.96 10.49
CA ALA A 193 -20.32 2.30 10.62
C ALA A 193 -18.91 2.38 10.00
N LEU A 194 -18.12 1.32 10.06
CA LEU A 194 -16.82 1.27 9.38
C LEU A 194 -16.98 1.33 7.86
N TYR A 195 -17.93 0.57 7.32
CA TYR A 195 -18.22 0.57 5.89
C TYR A 195 -18.69 1.95 5.41
N ASP A 196 -19.67 2.54 6.11
CA ASP A 196 -20.26 3.83 5.74
C ASP A 196 -19.23 4.97 5.80
N GLU A 197 -18.38 4.97 6.84
CA GLU A 197 -17.27 5.92 6.97
C GLU A 197 -16.32 5.79 5.77
N MET A 198 -15.90 4.57 5.45
CA MET A 198 -14.99 4.31 4.35
C MET A 198 -15.59 4.63 2.97
N ALA A 199 -16.85 4.29 2.74
CA ALA A 199 -17.57 4.63 1.50
C ALA A 199 -17.67 6.15 1.32
N THR A 200 -17.90 6.88 2.41
CA THR A 200 -17.91 8.34 2.41
C THR A 200 -16.54 8.92 2.05
N PHE A 201 -15.46 8.39 2.62
CA PHE A 201 -14.10 8.80 2.29
C PHE A 201 -13.74 8.47 0.83
N ARG A 202 -14.10 7.26 0.36
CA ARG A 202 -13.89 6.88 -1.04
C ARG A 202 -14.56 7.88 -1.99
N SER A 203 -15.80 8.27 -1.69
CA SER A 203 -16.54 9.25 -2.49
C SER A 203 -15.85 10.62 -2.50
N ALA A 204 -15.31 11.06 -1.36
CA ALA A 204 -14.59 12.33 -1.27
C ALA A 204 -13.26 12.35 -2.05
N CYS A 205 -12.63 11.19 -2.23
CA CYS A 205 -11.37 11.07 -2.97
C CYS A 205 -11.51 11.19 -4.50
N GLY A 206 -12.72 11.12 -5.05
CA GLY A 206 -12.93 11.20 -6.51
C GLY A 206 -12.05 10.20 -7.26
N ASP A 207 -11.20 10.67 -8.16
CA ASP A 207 -10.29 9.83 -8.96
C ASP A 207 -8.98 9.46 -8.26
N ALA A 208 -8.71 9.98 -7.06
CA ALA A 208 -7.52 9.62 -6.33
C ALA A 208 -7.60 8.17 -5.78
N HIS A 209 -6.48 7.44 -5.76
CA HIS A 209 -6.39 6.13 -5.12
C HIS A 209 -6.56 6.25 -3.61
N VAL A 210 -7.27 5.29 -3.02
CA VAL A 210 -7.48 5.24 -1.57
C VAL A 210 -6.65 4.14 -0.96
N LYS A 211 -5.79 4.50 0.01
CA LYS A 211 -5.10 3.55 0.86
C LYS A 211 -5.69 3.60 2.27
N ALA A 212 -6.39 2.53 2.67
CA ALA A 212 -7.03 2.46 3.99
C ALA A 212 -6.03 2.01 5.06
N ILE A 213 -5.63 2.92 5.93
CA ILE A 213 -4.74 2.63 7.08
C ILE A 213 -5.59 2.03 8.20
N LEU A 214 -5.32 0.77 8.52
CA LEU A 214 -6.08 0.02 9.53
C LEU A 214 -5.59 0.24 10.96
N ALA A 215 -4.32 0.65 11.15
CA ALA A 215 -3.64 0.71 12.45
C ALA A 215 -3.70 -0.66 13.17
N THR A 216 -3.21 -1.68 12.49
CA THR A 216 -3.41 -3.11 12.83
C THR A 216 -2.95 -3.50 14.23
N GLY A 217 -1.92 -2.83 14.78
CA GLY A 217 -1.43 -3.04 16.14
C GLY A 217 -2.46 -2.65 17.23
N GLU A 218 -3.47 -1.86 16.89
CA GLU A 218 -4.48 -1.34 17.81
C GLU A 218 -5.87 -1.99 17.64
N LEU A 219 -6.02 -3.00 16.77
CA LEU A 219 -7.31 -3.64 16.49
C LEU A 219 -7.64 -4.83 17.39
N GLY A 220 -6.80 -5.13 18.38
CA GLY A 220 -7.02 -6.12 19.43
C GLY A 220 -6.88 -7.59 19.00
N SER A 221 -7.14 -7.96 17.73
CA SER A 221 -7.00 -9.34 17.26
C SER A 221 -6.74 -9.45 15.76
N LEU A 222 -6.06 -10.52 15.33
CA LEU A 222 -5.87 -10.84 13.92
C LEU A 222 -7.21 -11.06 13.16
N ARG A 223 -8.25 -11.50 13.87
CA ARG A 223 -9.60 -11.62 13.29
C ARG A 223 -10.17 -10.26 12.93
N ASN A 224 -10.02 -9.28 13.82
CA ASN A 224 -10.45 -7.90 13.55
C ASN A 224 -9.67 -7.29 12.38
N VAL A 225 -8.37 -7.55 12.28
CA VAL A 225 -7.55 -7.12 11.12
C VAL A 225 -8.13 -7.68 9.82
N GLY A 226 -8.46 -8.98 9.77
CA GLY A 226 -9.04 -9.60 8.59
C GLY A 226 -10.41 -9.03 8.21
N ARG A 227 -11.28 -8.82 9.20
CA ARG A 227 -12.62 -8.22 9.02
C ARG A 227 -12.54 -6.77 8.54
N ALA A 228 -11.74 -5.94 9.21
CA ALA A 228 -11.53 -4.55 8.80
C ALA A 228 -10.94 -4.45 7.39
N SER A 229 -9.97 -5.31 7.04
CA SER A 229 -9.41 -5.40 5.68
C SER A 229 -10.51 -5.64 4.65
N LEU A 230 -11.38 -6.62 4.89
CA LEU A 230 -12.44 -6.99 3.97
C LEU A 230 -13.47 -5.86 3.79
N ILE A 231 -13.87 -5.22 4.90
CA ILE A 231 -14.83 -4.11 4.86
C ILE A 231 -14.26 -2.90 4.11
N CYS A 232 -13.01 -2.53 4.36
CA CYS A 232 -12.39 -1.42 3.64
C CYS A 232 -12.30 -1.69 2.13
N MET A 233 -12.01 -2.93 1.73
CA MET A 233 -12.02 -3.33 0.32
C MET A 233 -13.42 -3.29 -0.28
N MET A 234 -14.45 -3.79 0.42
CA MET A 234 -15.84 -3.68 -0.01
C MET A 234 -16.29 -2.22 -0.16
N ALA A 235 -15.81 -1.32 0.70
CA ALA A 235 -16.09 0.11 0.61
C ALA A 235 -15.28 0.85 -0.47
N GLY A 236 -14.47 0.15 -1.27
CA GLY A 236 -13.78 0.71 -2.43
C GLY A 236 -12.34 1.17 -2.17
N ALA A 237 -11.67 0.68 -1.12
CA ALA A 237 -10.25 0.93 -0.94
C ALA A 237 -9.43 0.23 -2.03
N ASP A 238 -8.53 0.97 -2.69
CA ASP A 238 -7.61 0.44 -3.71
C ASP A 238 -6.43 -0.30 -3.07
N PHE A 239 -6.06 0.14 -1.85
CA PHE A 239 -5.03 -0.49 -1.03
C PHE A 239 -5.52 -0.62 0.41
N ILE A 240 -5.05 -1.67 1.09
CA ILE A 240 -5.11 -1.75 2.55
C ILE A 240 -3.69 -1.60 3.11
N LYS A 241 -3.53 -0.68 4.08
CA LYS A 241 -2.26 -0.32 4.69
C LYS A 241 -2.26 -0.72 6.16
N THR A 242 -1.13 -1.26 6.65
CA THR A 242 -1.08 -1.79 8.01
C THR A 242 -1.22 -0.72 9.07
N SER A 243 -0.48 0.38 8.95
CA SER A 243 -0.19 1.28 10.06
C SER A 243 0.06 2.71 9.58
N THR A 244 -0.02 3.67 10.50
CA THR A 244 0.42 5.05 10.25
C THR A 244 1.95 5.19 10.34
N GLY A 245 2.62 4.25 11.02
CA GLY A 245 4.02 4.35 11.41
C GLY A 245 4.23 5.10 12.72
N LYS A 246 3.16 5.54 13.38
CA LYS A 246 3.18 6.26 14.66
C LYS A 246 2.71 5.41 15.84
N GLU A 247 2.16 4.22 15.57
CA GLU A 247 1.77 3.25 16.59
C GLU A 247 3.01 2.53 17.16
N SER A 248 2.88 1.98 18.36
CA SER A 248 3.93 1.17 19.00
C SER A 248 4.18 -0.16 18.28
N VAL A 249 3.16 -0.74 17.65
CA VAL A 249 3.24 -1.97 16.86
C VAL A 249 2.72 -1.68 15.45
N ASN A 250 3.60 -1.83 14.48
CA ASN A 250 3.32 -1.57 13.07
C ASN A 250 3.20 -2.88 12.25
N ALA A 251 3.75 -2.91 11.03
CA ALA A 251 3.70 -4.09 10.18
C ALA A 251 4.41 -5.29 10.82
N THR A 252 3.73 -6.44 10.85
CA THR A 252 4.29 -7.72 11.28
C THR A 252 3.95 -8.83 10.29
N LEU A 253 4.72 -9.91 10.26
CA LEU A 253 4.43 -11.05 9.39
C LEU A 253 3.04 -11.68 9.64
N PRO A 254 2.56 -11.87 10.90
CA PRO A 254 1.21 -12.36 11.16
C PRO A 254 0.12 -11.46 10.57
N VAL A 255 0.21 -10.15 10.76
CA VAL A 255 -0.71 -9.16 10.20
C VAL A 255 -0.68 -9.21 8.67
N THR A 256 0.53 -9.18 8.07
CA THR A 256 0.72 -9.30 6.62
C THR A 256 0.03 -10.54 6.06
N LEU A 257 0.21 -11.70 6.69
CA LEU A 257 -0.39 -12.95 6.24
C LEU A 257 -1.93 -12.89 6.26
N VAL A 258 -2.51 -12.28 7.29
CA VAL A 258 -3.98 -12.12 7.41
C VAL A 258 -4.51 -11.17 6.35
N MET A 259 -3.87 -10.01 6.16
CA MET A 259 -4.28 -9.02 5.16
C MET A 259 -4.17 -9.56 3.73
N LEU A 260 -3.09 -10.27 3.41
CA LEU A 260 -2.93 -10.91 2.10
C LEU A 260 -3.96 -12.04 1.85
N ARG A 261 -4.39 -12.75 2.90
CA ARG A 261 -5.49 -13.72 2.79
C ARG A 261 -6.83 -13.02 2.52
N ALA A 262 -7.09 -11.89 3.17
CA ALA A 262 -8.28 -11.07 2.90
C ALA A 262 -8.28 -10.54 1.46
N ILE A 263 -7.15 -10.02 0.96
CA ILE A 263 -6.99 -9.58 -0.44
C ILE A 263 -7.27 -10.74 -1.40
N ARG A 264 -6.71 -11.92 -1.14
CA ARG A 264 -6.95 -13.09 -1.99
C ARG A 264 -8.41 -13.51 -1.99
N ALA A 265 -9.08 -13.49 -0.83
CA ALA A 265 -10.51 -13.80 -0.74
C ALA A 265 -11.36 -12.79 -1.52
N TYR A 266 -11.02 -11.51 -1.41
CA TYR A 266 -11.65 -10.43 -2.16
C TYR A 266 -11.45 -10.60 -3.67
N TYR A 267 -10.21 -10.84 -4.10
CA TYR A 267 -9.89 -11.10 -5.51
C TYR A 267 -10.64 -12.30 -6.08
N ASN A 268 -10.69 -13.41 -5.34
CA ASN A 268 -11.41 -14.61 -5.78
C ASN A 268 -12.91 -14.37 -6.01
N ARG A 269 -13.49 -13.40 -5.31
CA ARG A 269 -14.91 -13.07 -5.42
C ARG A 269 -15.19 -11.99 -6.47
N THR A 270 -14.29 -11.05 -6.65
CA THR A 270 -14.51 -9.84 -7.47
C THR A 270 -13.68 -9.78 -8.74
N GLY A 271 -12.57 -10.49 -8.81
CA GLY A 271 -11.54 -10.35 -9.84
C GLY A 271 -10.67 -9.09 -9.67
N PHE A 272 -10.97 -8.21 -8.71
CA PHE A 272 -10.22 -6.98 -8.49
C PHE A 272 -9.01 -7.20 -7.56
N ARG A 273 -7.85 -6.65 -7.97
CA ARG A 273 -6.59 -6.75 -7.22
C ARG A 273 -6.39 -5.53 -6.33
N VAL A 274 -6.72 -5.66 -5.05
CA VAL A 274 -6.40 -4.65 -4.05
C VAL A 274 -4.92 -4.72 -3.68
N GLY A 275 -4.27 -3.56 -3.57
CA GLY A 275 -2.87 -3.46 -3.17
C GLY A 275 -2.68 -3.67 -1.66
N TYR A 276 -1.48 -4.12 -1.28
CA TYR A 276 -1.05 -4.26 0.11
C TYR A 276 0.08 -3.29 0.40
N LYS A 277 -0.05 -2.51 1.47
CA LYS A 277 0.96 -1.54 1.90
C LYS A 277 1.40 -1.81 3.34
N PRO A 278 2.54 -2.47 3.57
CA PRO A 278 3.14 -2.51 4.90
C PRO A 278 3.74 -1.14 5.23
N ALA A 279 3.65 -0.71 6.47
CA ALA A 279 4.17 0.56 6.93
C ALA A 279 4.67 0.46 8.37
N GLY A 280 5.70 1.27 8.69
CA GLY A 280 6.31 1.40 10.00
C GLY A 280 7.31 0.29 10.34
N GLY A 281 8.59 0.68 10.47
CA GLY A 281 9.68 -0.20 10.90
C GLY A 281 10.15 -1.23 9.87
N ILE A 282 10.00 -0.91 8.58
CA ILE A 282 10.44 -1.76 7.47
C ILE A 282 11.70 -1.19 6.87
#